data_7b16cd25d0c28f2bf10546347a18328c
#
_entry.id   7b16cd25d0c28f2bf10546347a18328c
#
_cell.length_a   1.000
_cell.length_b   1.000
_cell.length_c   1.000
_cell.angle_alpha   90.00
_cell.angle_beta   90.00
_cell.angle_gamma   90.00
#
_symmetry.space_group_name_H-M   'P 1'
#
loop_
_entity.id
_entity.type
_entity.pdbx_description
1 polymer ?
#
loop_
_entity_poly.entity_id
_entity_poly.type
_entity_poly.pdbx_seq_one_letter_code
_entity_poly.pdbx_strand_id
1 'polypeptide(L)'
;MKETRMFLIFPPHTRNNRNAIRVEALPHWYALRTTYGRERKAYDYLTAKGVKAYYPTKNVVKLEKGKRKIVKQSRLPNIFFAYGTEEELKAFVYDNVNLPFLRFYYRHFHSSAREIKRMPMIVPDRQMHSLMIICKAEDDDVIFATEEIRKFRKGQLVRIKEGKFAGVTGRVTRFKGQQRVGIYIEGLLTVATAYVPNIFLEPIAETAEDAAPQQNDQ
;
A
#
# COMPACT_ATOMS: atom_id res chain seq x y z
N MET A 1 0.93 23.78 -79.71
CA MET A 1 1.23 22.83 -78.64
C MET A 1 1.30 23.61 -77.32
N LYS A 2 0.27 23.50 -76.53
CA LYS A 2 0.18 24.16 -75.18
C LYS A 2 0.24 23.05 -74.12
N GLU A 3 1.31 23.04 -73.33
CA GLU A 3 1.43 22.12 -72.19
C GLU A 3 0.53 22.56 -71.04
N THR A 4 -0.38 21.70 -70.67
CA THR A 4 -1.26 21.90 -69.52
C THR A 4 -0.54 21.35 -68.30
N ARG A 5 -0.05 22.23 -67.42
CA ARG A 5 0.49 21.86 -66.08
C ARG A 5 -0.68 21.53 -65.16
N MET A 6 -0.77 20.29 -64.76
CA MET A 6 -1.71 19.79 -63.78
C MET A 6 -1.15 20.08 -62.39
N PHE A 7 -1.77 21.02 -61.67
CA PHE A 7 -1.48 21.28 -60.25
C PHE A 7 -2.17 20.22 -59.40
N LEU A 8 -1.39 19.39 -58.74
CA LEU A 8 -1.84 18.49 -57.69
C LEU A 8 -2.17 19.33 -56.43
N ILE A 9 -3.45 19.52 -56.13
CA ILE A 9 -3.92 20.11 -54.88
C ILE A 9 -3.90 19.01 -53.83
N PHE A 10 -2.97 19.08 -52.89
CA PHE A 10 -3.02 18.25 -51.69
C PHE A 10 -4.10 18.78 -50.75
N PRO A 11 -4.99 17.90 -50.19
CA PRO A 11 -5.96 18.33 -49.20
C PRO A 11 -5.25 18.71 -47.90
N PRO A 12 -5.79 19.67 -47.14
CA PRO A 12 -5.18 20.11 -45.91
C PRO A 12 -5.17 18.98 -44.88
N HIS A 13 -4.03 18.84 -44.19
CA HIS A 13 -3.82 17.90 -43.13
C HIS A 13 -4.97 18.00 -42.11
N THR A 14 -5.79 16.97 -42.04
CA THR A 14 -6.78 16.77 -40.99
C THR A 14 -6.04 16.70 -39.64
N ARG A 15 -6.36 17.68 -38.79
CA ARG A 15 -5.96 17.71 -37.39
C ARG A 15 -6.23 16.35 -36.75
N ASN A 16 -5.18 15.70 -36.30
CA ASN A 16 -5.24 14.49 -35.48
C ASN A 16 -6.25 14.72 -34.35
N ASN A 17 -7.36 14.01 -34.47
CA ASN A 17 -8.32 13.84 -33.41
C ASN A 17 -7.65 12.98 -32.31
N ARG A 18 -6.99 13.64 -31.35
CA ARG A 18 -6.46 13.00 -30.15
C ARG A 18 -7.60 12.71 -29.20
N ASN A 19 -8.50 11.85 -29.59
CA ASN A 19 -9.28 11.04 -28.67
C ASN A 19 -8.37 9.91 -28.15
N ALA A 20 -7.35 10.26 -27.41
CA ALA A 20 -6.74 9.34 -26.51
C ALA A 20 -7.85 8.90 -25.55
N ILE A 21 -8.31 7.67 -25.65
CA ILE A 21 -9.12 7.01 -24.64
C ILE A 21 -8.35 7.23 -23.35
N ARG A 22 -8.81 8.16 -22.51
CA ARG A 22 -8.30 8.30 -21.14
C ARG A 22 -8.67 6.99 -20.47
N VAL A 23 -7.74 6.07 -20.39
CA VAL A 23 -7.85 4.94 -19.50
C VAL A 23 -7.91 5.57 -18.12
N GLU A 24 -9.12 5.63 -17.55
CA GLU A 24 -9.29 6.15 -16.19
C GLU A 24 -8.40 5.29 -15.28
N ALA A 25 -7.42 5.95 -14.68
CA ALA A 25 -6.52 5.26 -13.76
C ALA A 25 -7.36 4.77 -12.58
N LEU A 26 -7.38 3.45 -12.38
CA LEU A 26 -8.13 2.85 -11.27
C LEU A 26 -7.54 3.33 -9.93
N PRO A 27 -8.40 3.63 -8.95
CA PRO A 27 -7.95 4.02 -7.64
C PRO A 27 -7.36 2.81 -6.89
N HIS A 28 -6.28 3.04 -6.15
CA HIS A 28 -5.56 2.05 -5.36
C HIS A 28 -5.21 2.59 -3.97
N TRP A 29 -4.82 1.71 -3.08
CA TRP A 29 -4.16 2.09 -1.84
C TRP A 29 -2.69 2.41 -2.09
N TYR A 30 -2.29 3.62 -1.74
CA TYR A 30 -0.89 4.05 -1.79
C TYR A 30 -0.31 4.17 -0.39
N ALA A 31 0.91 3.69 -0.21
CA ALA A 31 1.68 3.98 0.99
C ALA A 31 2.25 5.39 0.90
N LEU A 32 1.98 6.21 1.91
CA LEU A 32 2.48 7.56 2.04
C LEU A 32 3.44 7.66 3.22
N ARG A 33 4.49 8.47 3.05
CA ARG A 33 5.50 8.70 4.05
C ARG A 33 5.54 10.17 4.45
N THR A 34 5.69 10.41 5.76
CA THR A 34 5.93 11.74 6.30
C THR A 34 7.30 11.83 6.97
N THR A 35 7.76 13.04 7.26
CA THR A 35 8.95 13.27 8.04
C THR A 35 8.57 13.76 9.43
N TYR A 36 9.40 13.43 10.43
CA TYR A 36 9.30 13.92 11.83
C TYR A 36 7.97 13.59 12.53
N GLY A 37 7.41 12.39 12.34
CA GLY A 37 6.21 11.96 13.08
C GLY A 37 4.95 12.78 12.77
N ARG A 38 4.83 13.31 11.55
CA ARG A 38 3.70 14.16 11.13
C ARG A 38 2.59 13.39 10.40
N GLU A 39 2.60 12.07 10.46
CA GLU A 39 1.64 11.21 9.78
C GLU A 39 0.20 11.52 10.18
N ARG A 40 -0.05 11.79 11.46
CA ARG A 40 -1.37 12.16 11.94
C ARG A 40 -1.87 13.47 11.31
N LYS A 41 -1.01 14.49 11.25
CA LYS A 41 -1.38 15.77 10.62
C LYS A 41 -1.72 15.60 9.15
N ALA A 42 -0.95 14.80 8.42
CA ALA A 42 -1.22 14.51 7.01
C ALA A 42 -2.51 13.71 6.84
N TYR A 43 -2.71 12.66 7.65
CA TYR A 43 -3.93 11.87 7.66
C TYR A 43 -5.18 12.72 7.92
N ASP A 44 -5.17 13.54 8.98
CA ASP A 44 -6.29 14.42 9.34
C ASP A 44 -6.60 15.41 8.22
N TYR A 45 -5.57 15.95 7.54
CA TYR A 45 -5.73 16.87 6.43
C TYR A 45 -6.35 16.19 5.19
N LEU A 46 -5.86 15.01 4.79
CA LEU A 46 -6.39 14.28 3.65
C LEU A 46 -7.85 13.86 3.88
N THR A 47 -8.17 13.36 5.07
CA THR A 47 -9.54 12.96 5.41
C THR A 47 -10.50 14.14 5.45
N ALA A 48 -10.06 15.31 5.95
CA ALA A 48 -10.85 16.54 5.90
C ALA A 48 -11.12 17.03 4.47
N LYS A 49 -10.28 16.62 3.50
CA LYS A 49 -10.49 16.89 2.06
C LYS A 49 -11.27 15.77 1.34
N GLY A 50 -11.82 14.81 2.06
CA GLY A 50 -12.63 13.73 1.52
C GLY A 50 -11.82 12.54 0.96
N VAL A 51 -10.50 12.53 1.10
CA VAL A 51 -9.67 11.39 0.68
C VAL A 51 -9.84 10.23 1.67
N LYS A 52 -10.18 9.05 1.15
CA LYS A 52 -10.22 7.83 1.97
C LYS A 52 -8.79 7.47 2.38
N ALA A 53 -8.51 7.48 3.68
CA ALA A 53 -7.18 7.20 4.20
C ALA A 53 -7.23 6.23 5.39
N TYR A 54 -6.10 5.60 5.69
CA TYR A 54 -5.95 4.69 6.82
C TYR A 54 -4.64 4.95 7.56
N TYR A 55 -4.77 5.22 8.87
CA TYR A 55 -3.65 5.46 9.77
C TYR A 55 -3.60 4.36 10.83
N PRO A 56 -2.65 3.39 10.72
CA PRO A 56 -2.54 2.29 11.67
C PRO A 56 -2.15 2.80 13.05
N THR A 57 -3.05 2.69 14.01
CA THR A 57 -2.82 3.13 15.39
C THR A 57 -3.13 2.02 16.38
N LYS A 58 -2.60 2.16 17.61
CA LYS A 58 -2.99 1.41 18.80
C LYS A 58 -3.30 2.34 19.95
N ASN A 59 -4.18 1.92 20.82
CA ASN A 59 -4.44 2.62 22.07
C ASN A 59 -3.31 2.32 23.07
N VAL A 60 -2.74 3.37 23.65
CA VAL A 60 -1.74 3.26 24.71
C VAL A 60 -2.14 4.15 25.89
N VAL A 61 -1.89 3.69 27.09
CA VAL A 61 -2.10 4.48 28.29
C VAL A 61 -0.85 5.31 28.55
N LYS A 62 -0.96 6.65 28.53
CA LYS A 62 0.08 7.57 28.94
C LYS A 62 -0.27 8.26 30.24
N LEU A 63 0.72 8.49 31.08
CA LEU A 63 0.59 9.35 32.25
C LEU A 63 0.85 10.80 31.81
N GLU A 64 -0.17 11.65 31.90
CA GLU A 64 -0.08 13.08 31.60
C GLU A 64 -0.51 13.85 32.84
N LYS A 65 0.41 14.61 33.43
CA LYS A 65 0.17 15.37 34.69
C LYS A 65 -0.44 14.50 35.83
N GLY A 66 0.08 13.28 36.00
CA GLY A 66 -0.39 12.35 37.04
C GLY A 66 -1.72 11.64 36.75
N LYS A 67 -2.36 11.91 35.61
CA LYS A 67 -3.61 11.24 35.20
C LYS A 67 -3.33 10.27 34.04
N ARG A 68 -3.97 9.09 34.12
CA ARG A 68 -3.93 8.12 33.02
C ARG A 68 -4.84 8.60 31.88
N LYS A 69 -4.27 8.69 30.69
CA LYS A 69 -4.99 9.08 29.46
C LYS A 69 -4.73 8.06 28.37
N ILE A 70 -5.79 7.60 27.72
CA ILE A 70 -5.67 6.75 26.53
C ILE A 70 -5.38 7.64 25.34
N VAL A 71 -4.27 7.37 24.65
CA VAL A 71 -3.86 8.09 23.44
C VAL A 71 -3.63 7.11 22.30
N LYS A 72 -3.98 7.52 21.07
CA LYS A 72 -3.68 6.76 19.86
C LYS A 72 -2.22 6.97 19.48
N GLN A 73 -1.46 5.89 19.41
CA GLN A 73 -0.06 5.88 18.95
C GLN A 73 0.02 5.16 17.62
N SER A 74 0.86 5.68 16.71
CA SER A 74 1.14 5.01 15.44
C SER A 74 1.73 3.62 15.65
N ARG A 75 1.25 2.64 14.88
CA ARG A 75 1.88 1.31 14.74
C ARG A 75 3.00 1.33 13.69
N LEU A 76 2.94 2.26 12.74
CA LEU A 76 3.88 2.42 11.65
C LEU A 76 4.38 3.87 11.64
N PRO A 77 5.47 4.19 12.36
CA PRO A 77 6.00 5.55 12.41
C PRO A 77 6.29 6.11 11.03
N ASN A 78 5.82 7.35 10.79
CA ASN A 78 5.96 8.08 9.53
C ASN A 78 5.24 7.47 8.31
N ILE A 79 4.39 6.45 8.47
CA ILE A 79 3.68 5.78 7.37
C ILE A 79 2.18 5.75 7.64
N PHE A 80 1.40 6.07 6.62
CA PHE A 80 -0.04 5.86 6.56
C PHE A 80 -0.44 5.58 5.11
N PHE A 81 -1.71 5.28 4.86
CA PHE A 81 -2.19 4.86 3.55
C PHE A 81 -3.32 5.78 3.08
N ALA A 82 -3.37 6.04 1.78
CA ALA A 82 -4.46 6.78 1.14
C ALA A 82 -4.96 6.03 -0.10
N TYR A 83 -6.25 6.11 -0.35
CA TYR A 83 -6.92 5.46 -1.47
C TYR A 83 -7.37 6.50 -2.48
N GLY A 84 -7.01 6.32 -3.72
CA GLY A 84 -7.36 7.20 -4.84
C GLY A 84 -6.52 6.87 -6.06
N THR A 85 -6.65 7.67 -7.09
CA THR A 85 -5.75 7.61 -8.25
C THR A 85 -4.42 8.28 -7.92
N GLU A 86 -3.36 7.91 -8.63
CA GLU A 86 -2.05 8.54 -8.46
C GLU A 86 -2.10 10.05 -8.69
N GLU A 87 -2.88 10.49 -9.70
CA GLU A 87 -3.02 11.91 -10.04
C GLU A 87 -3.70 12.72 -8.94
N GLU A 88 -4.78 12.19 -8.36
CA GLU A 88 -5.46 12.82 -7.22
C GLU A 88 -4.52 12.98 -6.02
N LEU A 89 -3.75 11.94 -5.70
CA LEU A 89 -2.84 11.96 -4.57
C LEU A 89 -1.59 12.82 -4.82
N LYS A 90 -1.14 12.96 -6.07
CA LYS A 90 -0.04 13.88 -6.47
C LYS A 90 -0.32 15.32 -6.08
N ALA A 91 -1.55 15.79 -6.19
CA ALA A 91 -1.94 17.14 -5.79
C ALA A 91 -1.69 17.41 -4.30
N PHE A 92 -1.80 16.38 -3.45
CA PHE A 92 -1.48 16.50 -2.02
C PHE A 92 0.00 16.36 -1.71
N VAL A 93 0.73 15.56 -2.50
CA VAL A 93 2.13 15.21 -2.23
C VAL A 93 3.10 16.25 -2.78
N TYR A 94 2.83 16.84 -3.94
CA TYR A 94 3.76 17.74 -4.63
C TYR A 94 3.34 19.20 -4.57
N ASP A 95 2.05 19.47 -4.69
CA ASP A 95 1.56 20.83 -4.92
C ASP A 95 0.90 21.44 -3.67
N ASN A 96 0.96 20.77 -2.52
CA ASN A 96 0.28 21.21 -1.32
C ASN A 96 1.24 21.86 -0.31
N VAL A 97 1.18 23.18 -0.22
CA VAL A 97 1.97 23.98 0.72
C VAL A 97 1.73 23.63 2.19
N ASN A 98 0.56 23.04 2.53
CA ASN A 98 0.24 22.63 3.90
C ASN A 98 0.89 21.31 4.29
N LEU A 99 1.35 20.52 3.31
CA LEU A 99 1.93 19.19 3.50
C LEU A 99 3.34 19.06 2.89
N PRO A 100 4.27 20.02 3.08
CA PRO A 100 5.60 19.97 2.46
C PRO A 100 6.44 18.78 2.90
N PHE A 101 6.01 18.08 3.95
CA PHE A 101 6.64 16.90 4.53
C PHE A 101 6.03 15.57 4.04
N LEU A 102 5.00 15.60 3.19
CA LEU A 102 4.33 14.42 2.66
C LEU A 102 5.03 13.94 1.39
N ARG A 103 5.22 12.63 1.26
CA ARG A 103 5.79 11.99 0.07
C ARG A 103 5.10 10.66 -0.17
N PHE A 104 5.09 10.19 -1.42
CA PHE A 104 4.83 8.78 -1.68
C PHE A 104 5.95 7.93 -1.07
N TYR A 105 5.59 6.75 -0.59
CA TYR A 105 6.57 5.70 -0.41
C TYR A 105 6.84 5.08 -1.78
N TYR A 106 8.12 4.94 -2.18
CA TYR A 106 8.48 4.48 -3.51
C TYR A 106 9.02 3.07 -3.48
N ARG A 107 8.61 2.26 -4.45
CA ARG A 107 9.25 1.01 -4.79
C ARG A 107 10.28 1.24 -5.89
N HIS A 108 11.42 0.60 -5.75
CA HIS A 108 12.49 0.68 -6.73
C HIS A 108 12.49 -0.61 -7.55
N PHE A 109 12.48 -0.48 -8.87
CA PHE A 109 12.59 -1.59 -9.80
C PHE A 109 13.86 -1.42 -10.63
N HIS A 110 14.63 -2.49 -10.73
CA HIS A 110 15.73 -2.56 -11.68
C HIS A 110 15.16 -2.95 -13.05
N SER A 111 15.05 -2.00 -13.97
CA SER A 111 14.56 -2.24 -15.35
C SER A 111 15.65 -2.81 -16.26
N SER A 112 16.90 -2.48 -15.96
CA SER A 112 18.11 -3.00 -16.60
C SER A 112 19.29 -2.75 -15.68
N ALA A 113 20.48 -3.24 -16.01
CA ALA A 113 21.69 -3.10 -15.19
C ALA A 113 22.06 -1.64 -14.81
N ARG A 114 21.42 -0.64 -15.42
CA ARG A 114 21.74 0.80 -15.23
C ARG A 114 20.52 1.69 -14.92
N GLU A 115 19.29 1.20 -15.04
CA GLU A 115 18.11 2.04 -14.87
C GLU A 115 17.27 1.60 -13.67
N ILE A 116 17.16 2.46 -12.66
CA ILE A 116 16.29 2.27 -11.50
C ILE A 116 15.04 3.11 -11.71
N LYS A 117 13.90 2.45 -11.96
CA LYS A 117 12.59 3.10 -12.00
C LYS A 117 12.01 3.18 -10.59
N ARG A 118 11.48 4.35 -10.25
CA ARG A 118 10.77 4.60 -9.00
C ARG A 118 9.28 4.71 -9.29
N MET A 119 8.48 3.92 -8.62
CA MET A 119 7.02 4.00 -8.72
C MET A 119 6.42 4.16 -7.34
N PRO A 120 5.35 4.98 -7.19
CA PRO A 120 4.59 5.03 -5.94
C PRO A 120 4.15 3.63 -5.53
N MET A 121 4.30 3.31 -4.25
CA MET A 121 3.99 1.98 -3.76
C MET A 121 2.49 1.78 -3.63
N ILE A 122 1.95 0.89 -4.44
CA ILE A 122 0.59 0.39 -4.34
C ILE A 122 0.56 -0.80 -3.39
N VAL A 123 -0.41 -0.78 -2.49
CA VAL A 123 -0.70 -1.90 -1.58
C VAL A 123 -1.95 -2.62 -2.07
N PRO A 124 -1.88 -3.92 -2.40
CA PRO A 124 -3.05 -4.68 -2.83
C PRO A 124 -4.21 -4.61 -1.82
N ASP A 125 -5.43 -4.51 -2.30
CA ASP A 125 -6.64 -4.36 -1.47
C ASP A 125 -6.77 -5.48 -0.42
N ARG A 126 -6.43 -6.71 -0.79
CA ARG A 126 -6.45 -7.87 0.12
C ARG A 126 -5.49 -7.69 1.28
N GLN A 127 -4.27 -7.22 1.01
CA GLN A 127 -3.26 -6.96 2.04
C GLN A 127 -3.68 -5.80 2.93
N MET A 128 -4.23 -4.75 2.34
CA MET A 128 -4.73 -3.59 3.07
C MET A 128 -5.89 -3.94 3.99
N HIS A 129 -6.86 -4.73 3.50
CA HIS A 129 -7.97 -5.22 4.30
C HIS A 129 -7.49 -6.07 5.49
N SER A 130 -6.56 -6.99 5.24
CA SER A 130 -5.98 -7.83 6.29
C SER A 130 -5.22 -7.00 7.33
N LEU A 131 -4.46 -5.98 6.91
CA LEU A 131 -3.78 -5.04 7.81
C LEU A 131 -4.78 -4.30 8.70
N MET A 132 -5.89 -3.83 8.14
CA MET A 132 -6.95 -3.14 8.90
C MET A 132 -7.56 -4.03 9.98
N ILE A 133 -7.86 -5.30 9.65
CA ILE A 133 -8.40 -6.26 10.63
C ILE A 133 -7.40 -6.49 11.76
N ILE A 134 -6.14 -6.74 11.43
CA ILE A 134 -5.10 -6.99 12.44
C ILE A 134 -4.91 -5.78 13.36
N CYS A 135 -4.91 -4.57 12.80
CA CYS A 135 -4.80 -3.36 13.62
C CYS A 135 -6.00 -3.14 14.52
N LYS A 136 -7.22 -3.47 14.03
CA LYS A 136 -8.47 -3.34 14.80
C LYS A 136 -8.57 -4.33 15.97
N ALA A 137 -7.91 -5.48 15.85
CA ALA A 137 -7.95 -6.50 16.89
C ALA A 137 -7.29 -6.06 18.22
N GLU A 138 -6.49 -4.98 18.21
CA GLU A 138 -5.81 -4.38 19.37
C GLU A 138 -5.04 -5.40 20.23
N ASP A 139 -4.52 -6.45 19.60
CA ASP A 139 -3.78 -7.50 20.27
C ASP A 139 -2.30 -7.11 20.41
N ASP A 140 -1.76 -7.23 21.61
CA ASP A 140 -0.36 -6.88 21.90
C ASP A 140 0.63 -7.90 21.31
N ASP A 141 0.18 -9.15 21.07
CA ASP A 141 1.00 -10.20 20.45
C ASP A 141 1.15 -10.06 18.93
N VAL A 142 0.47 -9.09 18.31
CA VAL A 142 0.64 -8.80 16.89
C VAL A 142 2.04 -8.23 16.64
N ILE A 143 2.69 -8.78 15.62
CA ILE A 143 4.06 -8.38 15.25
C ILE A 143 4.01 -7.42 14.08
N PHE A 144 4.67 -6.28 14.22
CA PHE A 144 4.96 -5.33 13.15
C PHE A 144 6.47 -5.25 12.97
N ALA A 145 6.95 -5.55 11.77
CA ALA A 145 8.35 -5.43 11.42
C ALA A 145 8.48 -4.61 10.13
N THR A 146 9.30 -3.56 10.18
CA THR A 146 9.66 -2.75 9.01
C THR A 146 10.75 -3.41 8.19
N GLU A 147 11.37 -4.45 8.71
CA GLU A 147 12.35 -5.27 8.02
C GLU A 147 11.68 -6.51 7.41
N GLU A 148 12.27 -6.98 6.31
CA GLU A 148 11.84 -8.19 5.67
C GLU A 148 12.13 -9.41 6.55
N ILE A 149 11.10 -10.04 7.09
CA ILE A 149 11.24 -11.33 7.74
C ILE A 149 10.98 -12.42 6.70
N ARG A 150 12.02 -12.91 6.03
CA ARG A 150 11.92 -13.93 4.95
C ARG A 150 11.05 -15.14 5.31
N LYS A 151 10.97 -15.50 6.59
CA LYS A 151 10.10 -16.59 7.09
C LYS A 151 8.61 -16.37 6.81
N PHE A 152 8.17 -15.11 6.67
CA PHE A 152 6.77 -14.79 6.41
C PHE A 152 6.39 -14.83 4.92
N ARG A 153 7.36 -14.98 4.02
CA ARG A 153 7.13 -15.21 2.59
C ARG A 153 6.83 -16.66 2.24
N LYS A 154 7.26 -17.59 3.10
CA LYS A 154 7.11 -19.03 2.89
C LYS A 154 5.92 -19.52 3.69
N GLY A 155 5.23 -20.52 3.15
CA GLY A 155 4.07 -21.12 3.80
C GLY A 155 2.81 -21.01 2.95
N GLN A 156 1.85 -21.85 3.28
CA GLN A 156 0.59 -21.93 2.58
C GLN A 156 -0.20 -20.63 2.72
N LEU A 157 -0.78 -20.14 1.63
CA LEU A 157 -1.70 -19.01 1.65
C LEU A 157 -3.04 -19.48 2.23
N VAL A 158 -3.53 -18.75 3.23
CA VAL A 158 -4.74 -19.10 3.97
C VAL A 158 -5.60 -17.87 4.23
N ARG A 159 -6.90 -18.13 4.48
CA ARG A 159 -7.83 -17.19 5.09
C ARG A 159 -8.17 -17.65 6.49
N ILE A 160 -8.26 -16.71 7.43
CA ILE A 160 -8.76 -16.98 8.77
C ILE A 160 -10.29 -16.88 8.76
N LYS A 161 -10.99 -17.96 9.12
CA LYS A 161 -12.47 -18.03 9.10
C LYS A 161 -13.11 -17.44 10.34
N GLU A 162 -12.48 -17.62 11.49
CA GLU A 162 -13.08 -17.33 12.79
C GLU A 162 -12.14 -16.61 13.74
N GLY A 163 -12.71 -16.05 14.82
CA GLY A 163 -11.99 -15.32 15.86
C GLY A 163 -11.70 -13.86 15.51
N LYS A 164 -10.89 -13.20 16.34
CA LYS A 164 -10.59 -11.77 16.23
C LYS A 164 -9.86 -11.35 14.94
N PHE A 165 -9.27 -12.30 14.24
CA PHE A 165 -8.60 -12.10 12.97
C PHE A 165 -9.39 -12.66 11.78
N ALA A 166 -10.67 -12.96 11.95
CA ALA A 166 -11.52 -13.46 10.86
C ALA A 166 -11.48 -12.51 9.65
N GLY A 167 -11.31 -13.08 8.44
CA GLY A 167 -11.15 -12.33 7.20
C GLY A 167 -9.71 -11.98 6.82
N VAL A 168 -8.74 -12.15 7.72
CA VAL A 168 -7.32 -11.96 7.39
C VAL A 168 -6.89 -13.04 6.40
N THR A 169 -6.23 -12.60 5.33
CA THR A 169 -5.59 -13.45 4.33
C THR A 169 -4.08 -13.24 4.38
N GLY A 170 -3.32 -14.33 4.46
CA GLY A 170 -1.86 -14.27 4.53
C GLY A 170 -1.23 -15.65 4.53
N ARG A 171 0.07 -15.73 4.75
CA ARG A 171 0.80 -17.01 4.75
C ARG A 171 1.00 -17.54 6.17
N VAL A 172 0.78 -18.84 6.33
CA VAL A 172 1.06 -19.52 7.60
C VAL A 172 2.55 -19.46 7.90
N THR A 173 2.88 -19.04 9.11
CA THR A 173 4.26 -18.94 9.58
C THR A 173 4.37 -19.36 11.04
N ARG A 174 5.58 -19.68 11.48
CA ARG A 174 5.88 -19.94 12.89
C ARG A 174 6.85 -18.89 13.43
N PHE A 175 6.48 -18.28 14.53
CA PHE A 175 7.33 -17.35 15.24
C PHE A 175 7.30 -17.65 16.74
N LYS A 176 8.48 -17.81 17.36
CA LYS A 176 8.63 -18.23 18.76
C LYS A 176 7.81 -19.49 19.11
N GLY A 177 7.83 -20.49 18.23
CA GLY A 177 7.09 -21.74 18.42
C GLY A 177 5.58 -21.66 18.14
N GLN A 178 5.01 -20.47 17.98
CA GLN A 178 3.58 -20.28 17.75
C GLN A 178 3.27 -20.12 16.27
N GLN A 179 2.14 -20.71 15.85
CA GLN A 179 1.60 -20.55 14.53
C GLN A 179 0.89 -19.21 14.40
N ARG A 180 1.17 -18.49 13.32
CA ARG A 180 0.63 -17.16 13.02
C ARG A 180 0.30 -17.07 11.54
N VAL A 181 -0.49 -16.08 11.15
CA VAL A 181 -0.71 -15.72 9.76
C VAL A 181 -0.01 -14.39 9.48
N GLY A 182 0.94 -14.43 8.55
CA GLY A 182 1.74 -13.27 8.16
C GLY A 182 1.24 -12.62 6.89
N ILE A 183 1.20 -11.30 6.86
CA ILE A 183 1.01 -10.48 5.69
C ILE A 183 2.35 -9.84 5.37
N TYR A 184 2.74 -9.92 4.12
CA TYR A 184 3.94 -9.28 3.65
C TYR A 184 3.59 -8.23 2.60
N ILE A 185 3.83 -6.96 2.93
CA ILE A 185 3.74 -5.85 1.99
C ILE A 185 5.15 -5.56 1.52
N GLU A 186 5.47 -6.02 0.32
CA GLU A 186 6.82 -6.03 -0.22
C GLU A 186 7.47 -4.65 -0.20
N GLY A 187 8.69 -4.57 0.37
CA GLY A 187 9.46 -3.34 0.48
C GLY A 187 8.93 -2.34 1.52
N LEU A 188 7.88 -2.69 2.29
CA LEU A 188 7.30 -1.79 3.28
C LEU A 188 7.29 -2.39 4.69
N LEU A 189 6.60 -3.51 4.87
CA LEU A 189 6.43 -4.09 6.20
C LEU A 189 5.99 -5.56 6.15
N THR A 190 6.29 -6.25 7.23
CA THR A 190 5.72 -7.55 7.55
C THR A 190 4.86 -7.42 8.80
N VAL A 191 3.63 -7.93 8.74
CA VAL A 191 2.72 -7.98 9.89
C VAL A 191 2.29 -9.40 10.13
N ALA A 192 2.32 -9.87 11.38
CA ALA A 192 1.78 -11.17 11.72
C ALA A 192 0.76 -11.07 12.86
N THR A 193 -0.28 -11.89 12.76
CA THR A 193 -1.28 -12.04 13.82
C THR A 193 -0.64 -12.56 15.10
N ALA A 194 -1.35 -12.51 16.22
CA ALA A 194 -1.10 -13.41 17.35
C ALA A 194 -1.30 -14.87 16.94
N TYR A 195 -1.19 -15.80 17.87
CA TYR A 195 -1.48 -17.22 17.63
C TYR A 195 -2.85 -17.44 17.00
N VAL A 196 -2.90 -18.29 15.96
CA VAL A 196 -4.14 -18.72 15.29
C VAL A 196 -4.19 -20.25 15.23
N PRO A 197 -5.23 -20.89 15.78
CA PRO A 197 -5.41 -22.35 15.69
C PRO A 197 -5.58 -22.81 14.25
N ASN A 198 -5.09 -24.03 13.93
CA ASN A 198 -5.23 -24.62 12.60
C ASN A 198 -6.68 -24.73 12.14
N ILE A 199 -7.60 -25.02 13.05
CA ILE A 199 -9.03 -25.17 12.77
C ILE A 199 -9.67 -23.93 12.17
N PHE A 200 -9.07 -22.76 12.42
CA PHE A 200 -9.55 -21.49 11.85
C PHE A 200 -8.94 -21.15 10.48
N LEU A 201 -8.01 -21.96 9.99
CA LEU A 201 -7.30 -21.71 8.74
C LEU A 201 -7.97 -22.45 7.58
N GLU A 202 -8.27 -21.71 6.51
CA GLU A 202 -8.78 -22.22 5.25
C GLU A 202 -7.75 -21.97 4.16
N PRO A 203 -7.19 -23.01 3.52
CA PRO A 203 -6.31 -22.85 2.37
C PRO A 203 -7.03 -22.14 1.22
N ILE A 204 -6.36 -21.20 0.57
CA ILE A 204 -6.88 -20.53 -0.63
C ILE A 204 -5.87 -20.61 -1.76
N ALA A 205 -6.37 -20.56 -3.01
CA ALA A 205 -5.52 -20.50 -4.18
C ALA A 205 -4.75 -19.18 -4.25
N GLU A 206 -3.50 -19.27 -4.72
CA GLU A 206 -2.68 -18.09 -5.00
C GLU A 206 -3.19 -17.39 -6.27
N THR A 207 -3.31 -16.08 -6.21
CA THR A 207 -3.56 -15.24 -7.38
C THR A 207 -2.25 -14.62 -7.86
N ALA A 208 -2.25 -14.03 -9.07
CA ALA A 208 -1.08 -13.34 -9.59
C ALA A 208 -0.57 -12.21 -8.66
N GLU A 209 -1.45 -11.62 -7.86
CA GLU A 209 -1.12 -10.59 -6.86
C GLU A 209 -0.41 -11.14 -5.61
N ASP A 210 -0.58 -12.44 -5.33
CA ASP A 210 0.01 -13.12 -4.17
C ASP A 210 1.40 -13.69 -4.49
N ALA A 211 1.71 -13.86 -5.78
CA ALA A 211 3.02 -14.31 -6.24
C ALA A 211 4.03 -13.18 -6.02
N ALA A 212 4.86 -13.31 -4.99
CA ALA A 212 6.04 -12.46 -4.85
C ALA A 212 6.90 -12.61 -6.13
N PRO A 213 7.42 -11.53 -6.72
CA PRO A 213 8.37 -11.64 -7.81
C PRO A 213 9.53 -12.52 -7.33
N GLN A 214 9.75 -13.63 -8.03
CA GLN A 214 10.88 -14.51 -7.78
C GLN A 214 12.14 -13.70 -8.09
N GLN A 215 12.84 -13.24 -7.07
CA GLN A 215 14.22 -12.84 -7.24
C GLN A 215 14.99 -14.11 -7.56
N ASN A 216 15.42 -14.24 -8.81
CA ASN A 216 16.46 -15.19 -9.17
C ASN A 216 17.72 -14.78 -8.40
N ASP A 217 17.98 -15.45 -7.29
CA ASP A 217 19.29 -15.44 -6.64
C ASP A 217 20.27 -16.18 -7.59
N GLN A 218 21.03 -15.42 -8.37
CA GLN A 218 22.31 -15.84 -8.93
C GLN A 218 23.42 -15.14 -8.20
#